data_2739c54a19634c0c1fa297c7760075f3
#
_entry.id   2739c54a19634c0c1fa297c7760075f3
#
_cell.length_a   1.000
_cell.length_b   1.000
_cell.length_c   1.000
_cell.angle_alpha   90.00
_cell.angle_beta   90.00
_cell.angle_gamma   90.00
#
_symmetry.space_group_name_H-M   'P 1'
#
loop_
_entity.id
_entity.type
_entity.pdbx_description
1 polymer ?
#
loop_
_entity_poly.entity_id
_entity_poly.type
_entity_poly.pdbx_seq_one_letter_code
_entity_poly.pdbx_strand_id
1 'polypeptide(L)'
;MSYTFTAPLKDPAAVLDHGMDWTDELDEGETIAGQPSVVAVPAGLTIAEVNAANGVVSWRVSGGTVGQEYIATCRITTSAGRVLELSVRYRIGNR
;
A
#
# COMPACT_ATOMS: atom_id res chain seq x y z
N MET A 1 -3.51 -12.25 -9.44
CA MET A 1 -4.38 -11.13 -9.86
C MET A 1 -4.24 -10.01 -8.84
N SER A 2 -4.09 -8.80 -9.28
CA SER A 2 -4.00 -7.67 -8.37
C SER A 2 -5.19 -6.73 -8.58
N TYR A 3 -5.65 -6.15 -7.47
CA TYR A 3 -6.68 -5.12 -7.47
C TYR A 3 -6.04 -3.76 -7.25
N THR A 4 -6.68 -2.72 -7.77
CA THR A 4 -6.27 -1.35 -7.50
C THR A 4 -7.40 -0.66 -6.73
N PHE A 5 -7.11 -0.25 -5.51
CA PHE A 5 -8.02 0.54 -4.69
C PHE A 5 -7.74 2.02 -4.95
N THR A 6 -8.77 2.86 -4.84
CA THR A 6 -8.59 4.29 -4.97
C THR A 6 -8.71 4.94 -3.61
N ALA A 7 -7.64 5.60 -3.16
CA ALA A 7 -7.64 6.32 -1.91
C ALA A 7 -8.36 7.67 -2.07
N PRO A 8 -8.84 8.29 -0.98
CA PRO A 8 -9.33 9.66 -1.01
C PRO A 8 -8.28 10.62 -1.55
N LEU A 9 -8.71 11.75 -2.09
CA LEU A 9 -7.83 12.79 -2.58
C LEU A 9 -6.87 13.23 -1.47
N LYS A 10 -5.57 13.27 -1.78
CA LYS A 10 -4.53 13.60 -0.81
C LYS A 10 -3.98 14.99 -1.10
N ASP A 11 -3.92 15.83 -0.07
CA ASP A 11 -3.20 17.10 -0.15
C ASP A 11 -1.70 16.82 -0.21
N PRO A 12 -0.92 17.54 -1.04
CA PRO A 12 0.52 17.30 -1.13
C PRO A 12 1.27 17.49 0.20
N ALA A 13 0.75 18.33 1.09
CA ALA A 13 1.35 18.54 2.40
C ALA A 13 0.93 17.50 3.45
N ALA A 14 -0.05 16.67 3.15
CA ALA A 14 -0.55 15.68 4.10
C ALA A 14 0.41 14.51 4.25
N VAL A 15 0.56 14.05 5.50
CA VAL A 15 1.27 12.82 5.84
C VAL A 15 0.22 11.88 6.41
N LEU A 16 -0.02 10.77 5.73
CA LEU A 16 -1.13 9.89 6.06
C LEU A 16 -0.63 8.48 6.36
N ASP A 17 -1.29 7.83 7.31
CA ASP A 17 -1.09 6.41 7.53
C ASP A 17 -2.15 5.65 6.74
N HIS A 18 -1.72 4.56 6.12
CA HIS A 18 -2.59 3.73 5.31
C HIS A 18 -2.41 2.27 5.70
N GLY A 19 -3.49 1.51 5.69
CA GLY A 19 -3.44 0.09 5.99
C GLY A 19 -4.14 -0.71 4.91
N MET A 20 -3.60 -1.88 4.62
CA MET A 20 -4.19 -2.81 3.66
C MET A 20 -4.41 -4.14 4.36
N ASP A 21 -5.67 -4.54 4.45
CA ASP A 21 -6.05 -5.77 5.12
C ASP A 21 -6.01 -6.92 4.10
N TRP A 22 -5.17 -7.91 4.38
CA TRP A 22 -4.98 -9.06 3.51
C TRP A 22 -5.75 -10.29 3.98
N THR A 23 -6.50 -10.20 5.09
CA THR A 23 -7.11 -11.39 5.70
C THR A 23 -8.03 -12.13 4.75
N ASP A 24 -8.75 -11.43 3.87
CA ASP A 24 -9.63 -12.07 2.90
C ASP A 24 -8.86 -12.79 1.78
N GLU A 25 -7.59 -12.43 1.59
CA GLU A 25 -6.74 -13.04 0.57
C GLU A 25 -5.94 -14.24 1.10
N LEU A 26 -5.86 -14.37 2.42
CA LEU A 26 -5.10 -15.44 3.07
C LEU A 26 -6.01 -16.63 3.34
N ASP A 27 -5.46 -17.82 3.16
CA ASP A 27 -6.14 -19.07 3.53
C ASP A 27 -6.12 -19.26 5.04
N GLU A 28 -6.95 -20.15 5.54
CA GLU A 28 -6.98 -20.47 6.97
C GLU A 28 -5.59 -20.89 7.44
N GLY A 29 -5.10 -20.25 8.49
CA GLY A 29 -3.78 -20.53 9.05
C GLY A 29 -2.61 -19.94 8.28
N GLU A 30 -2.87 -19.30 7.15
CA GLU A 30 -1.83 -18.64 6.36
C GLU A 30 -1.58 -17.24 6.90
N THR A 31 -0.30 -16.86 6.99
CA THR A 31 0.11 -15.55 7.51
C THR A 31 1.03 -14.86 6.52
N ILE A 32 1.25 -13.56 6.74
CA ILE A 32 2.25 -12.80 5.99
C ILE A 32 3.63 -13.17 6.54
N ALA A 33 4.52 -13.61 5.66
CA ALA A 33 5.88 -14.00 6.03
C ALA A 33 6.87 -12.92 5.58
N GLY A 34 7.82 -12.57 6.46
CA GLY A 34 8.87 -11.62 6.14
C GLY A 34 8.37 -10.18 6.02
N GLN A 35 9.20 -9.35 5.44
CA GLN A 35 8.92 -7.92 5.28
C GLN A 35 8.18 -7.67 3.98
N PRO A 36 6.99 -7.06 4.00
CA PRO A 36 6.30 -6.67 2.78
C PRO A 36 7.00 -5.50 2.11
N SER A 37 6.72 -5.29 0.83
CA SER A 37 7.21 -4.13 0.10
C SER A 37 6.04 -3.29 -0.40
N VAL A 38 6.24 -1.97 -0.40
CA VAL A 38 5.28 -1.02 -0.98
C VAL A 38 6.08 -0.07 -1.86
N VAL A 39 5.80 -0.09 -3.16
CA VAL A 39 6.52 0.70 -4.15
C VAL A 39 5.54 1.56 -4.92
N ALA A 40 5.79 2.86 -4.97
CA ALA A 40 4.94 3.81 -5.69
C ALA A 40 5.57 4.23 -7.01
N VAL A 41 4.76 4.32 -8.04
CA VAL A 41 5.16 4.84 -9.35
C VAL A 41 4.13 5.86 -9.82
N PRO A 42 4.54 6.91 -10.54
CA PRO A 42 5.92 7.35 -10.76
C PRO A 42 6.60 7.84 -9.49
N ALA A 43 7.86 8.24 -9.57
CA ALA A 43 8.57 8.81 -8.43
C ALA A 43 7.94 10.13 -7.98
N GLY A 44 8.07 10.45 -6.69
CA GLY A 44 7.51 11.70 -6.13
C GLY A 44 6.63 11.50 -4.92
N LEU A 45 6.17 10.28 -4.69
CA LEU A 45 5.43 9.92 -3.48
C LEU A 45 6.36 9.14 -2.56
N THR A 46 6.40 9.52 -1.29
CA THR A 46 7.26 8.85 -0.31
C THR A 46 6.47 7.83 0.48
N ILE A 47 6.96 6.60 0.49
CA ILE A 47 6.42 5.50 1.28
C ILE A 47 7.41 5.20 2.39
N ALA A 48 6.94 5.17 3.63
CA ALA A 48 7.79 4.94 4.80
C ALA A 48 7.08 4.06 5.82
N GLU A 49 7.85 3.52 6.74
CA GLU A 49 7.36 2.77 7.90
C GLU A 49 6.44 1.62 7.51
N VAL A 50 6.86 0.83 6.50
CA VAL A 50 6.12 -0.34 6.06
C VAL A 50 6.21 -1.41 7.14
N ASN A 51 5.06 -1.91 7.59
CA ASN A 51 4.98 -2.87 8.67
C ASN A 51 3.82 -3.83 8.45
N ALA A 52 3.98 -5.07 8.90
CA ALA A 52 2.92 -6.07 8.81
C ALA A 52 2.61 -6.61 10.20
N ALA A 53 1.34 -6.68 10.54
CA ALA A 53 0.87 -7.26 11.80
C ALA A 53 -0.55 -7.78 11.62
N ASN A 54 -0.81 -9.00 12.07
CA ASN A 54 -2.15 -9.59 12.09
C ASN A 54 -2.85 -9.57 10.72
N GLY A 55 -2.10 -9.79 9.65
CA GLY A 55 -2.66 -9.83 8.29
C GLY A 55 -2.89 -8.45 7.67
N VAL A 56 -2.44 -7.39 8.33
CA VAL A 56 -2.56 -6.02 7.82
C VAL A 56 -1.18 -5.46 7.57
N VAL A 57 -0.98 -4.89 6.38
CA VAL A 57 0.23 -4.13 6.05
C VAL A 57 -0.10 -2.65 6.15
N SER A 58 0.70 -1.92 6.91
CA SER A 58 0.52 -0.48 7.07
C SER A 58 1.76 0.26 6.60
N TRP A 59 1.56 1.49 6.16
CA TRP A 59 2.66 2.36 5.73
C TRP A 59 2.24 3.81 5.89
N ARG A 60 3.24 4.68 5.83
CA ARG A 60 3.01 6.13 5.85
C ARG A 60 3.30 6.67 4.45
N VAL A 61 2.39 7.50 3.95
CA VAL A 61 2.52 8.10 2.63
C VAL A 61 2.58 9.61 2.79
N SER A 62 3.55 10.23 2.09
CA SER A 62 3.72 11.68 2.11
C SER A 62 4.19 12.17 0.75
N GLY A 63 4.09 13.48 0.56
CA GLY A 63 4.53 14.12 -0.68
C GLY A 63 3.50 14.01 -1.79
N GLY A 64 3.99 14.01 -3.00
CA GLY A 64 3.18 14.00 -4.22
C GLY A 64 3.03 15.38 -4.83
N THR A 65 2.76 15.41 -6.13
CA THR A 65 2.59 16.65 -6.90
C THR A 65 1.13 16.82 -7.28
N VAL A 66 0.59 18.01 -7.07
CA VAL A 66 -0.80 18.33 -7.42
C VAL A 66 -1.06 18.01 -8.90
N GLY A 67 -2.17 17.33 -9.16
CA GLY A 67 -2.56 16.91 -10.50
C GLY A 67 -1.97 15.59 -10.94
N GLN A 68 -1.06 15.00 -10.15
CA GLN A 68 -0.41 13.74 -10.46
C GLN A 68 -1.13 12.59 -9.76
N GLU A 69 -1.17 11.44 -10.44
CA GLU A 69 -1.62 10.18 -9.82
C GLU A 69 -0.41 9.28 -9.59
N TYR A 70 -0.49 8.48 -8.53
CA TYR A 70 0.54 7.50 -8.16
C TYR A 70 -0.14 6.17 -7.87
N ILE A 71 0.54 5.09 -8.24
CA ILE A 71 0.08 3.74 -7.90
C ILE A 71 1.11 3.14 -6.94
N ALA A 72 0.67 2.82 -5.73
CA ALA A 72 1.49 2.14 -4.74
C ALA A 72 1.10 0.67 -4.74
N THR A 73 2.05 -0.21 -5.03
CA THR A 73 1.82 -1.66 -5.05
C THR A 73 2.40 -2.28 -3.80
N CYS A 74 1.53 -2.91 -3.03
CA CYS A 74 1.92 -3.67 -1.85
C CYS A 74 2.07 -5.13 -2.23
N ARG A 75 3.25 -5.69 -2.00
CA ARG A 75 3.55 -7.09 -2.28
C ARG A 75 3.86 -7.80 -0.98
N ILE A 76 3.22 -8.93 -0.76
CA ILE A 76 3.50 -9.80 0.38
C ILE A 76 3.93 -11.18 -0.11
N THR A 77 4.69 -11.87 0.75
CA THR A 77 4.93 -13.30 0.63
C THR A 77 4.22 -13.96 1.80
N THR A 78 3.53 -15.06 1.55
CA THR A 78 2.78 -15.74 2.60
C THR A 78 3.56 -16.91 3.19
N SER A 79 3.10 -17.38 4.34
CA SER A 79 3.69 -18.56 5.00
C SER A 79 3.57 -19.82 4.14
N ALA A 80 2.66 -19.85 3.18
CA ALA A 80 2.50 -20.94 2.22
C ALA A 80 3.38 -20.78 0.97
N GLY A 81 4.19 -19.72 0.90
CA GLY A 81 5.07 -19.46 -0.24
C GLY A 81 4.42 -18.74 -1.41
N ARG A 82 3.20 -18.23 -1.24
CA ARG A 82 2.54 -17.45 -2.30
C ARG A 82 3.04 -16.02 -2.28
N VAL A 83 3.07 -15.39 -3.45
CA VAL A 83 3.38 -13.97 -3.59
C VAL A 83 2.12 -13.28 -4.10
N LEU A 84 1.63 -12.31 -3.35
CA LEU A 84 0.38 -11.60 -3.65
C LEU A 84 0.65 -10.10 -3.74
N GLU A 85 -0.09 -9.42 -4.63
CA GLU A 85 0.03 -7.98 -4.82
C GLU A 85 -1.34 -7.32 -4.85
N LEU A 86 -1.45 -6.17 -4.20
CA LEU A 86 -2.60 -5.28 -4.30
C LEU A 86 -2.06 -3.86 -4.42
N SER A 87 -2.78 -3.01 -5.14
CA SER A 87 -2.32 -1.65 -5.41
C SER A 87 -3.32 -0.62 -4.89
N VAL A 88 -2.81 0.57 -4.55
CA VAL A 88 -3.61 1.72 -4.15
C VAL A 88 -3.27 2.87 -5.09
N ARG A 89 -4.30 3.50 -5.66
CA ARG A 89 -4.15 4.69 -6.47
C ARG A 89 -4.31 5.91 -5.57
N TYR A 90 -3.31 6.79 -5.61
CA TYR A 90 -3.35 8.06 -4.92
C TYR A 90 -3.47 9.18 -5.93
N ARG A 91 -4.42 10.07 -5.72
CA ARG A 91 -4.57 11.30 -6.50
C ARG A 91 -4.20 12.46 -5.58
N ILE A 92 -3.41 13.39 -6.10
CA ILE A 92 -2.89 14.50 -5.30
C ILE A 92 -3.57 15.77 -5.76
N GLY A 93 -4.16 16.48 -4.81
CA GLY A 93 -4.85 17.73 -5.09
C GLY A 93 -5.04 18.54 -3.82
N ASN A 94 -5.47 19.77 -3.96
CA ASN A 94 -5.75 20.63 -2.82
C ASN A 94 -7.08 20.21 -2.17
N ARG A 95 -7.07 20.18 -0.85
CA ARG A 95 -8.25 19.85 -0.06
C ARG A 95 -8.61 20.99 0.86
#